data_f02dfcdde230bd228a9ddc4e2114e4d1
#
_entry.id   f02dfcdde230bd228a9ddc4e2114e4d1
#
_cell.length_a   1.000
_cell.length_b   1.000
_cell.length_c   1.000
_cell.angle_alpha   90.00
_cell.angle_beta   90.00
_cell.angle_gamma   90.00
#
_symmetry.space_group_name_H-M   'P 1'
#
loop_
_entity.id
_entity.type
_entity.pdbx_description
1 polymer ?
#
loop_
_entity_poly.entity_id
_entity_poly.type
_entity_poly.pdbx_seq_one_letter_code
_entity_poly.pdbx_strand_id
1 'polypeptide(L)'
;MLLGRLFAVLSIISLSLIGCVSTPVKETAKNYPPATVSNAARAQSPENDLSASADEIKVAAVEPLPKPGQKNTGSNIVALVNGEAVLEEEVLLTLSQGIGEGANDSAKRKAAINQLVEREIVIQDAYTRLSKNPQAKKFLDKLQEMAGKEFDRYVRLLKERNKSLSDPEFKALLESQGISLDLLRRQSERNFIAMQYMQTRIIPNLDRIGHKQIRDYYDTHPEEFQIQDSVEWKDIFISYRNSKSQEEARETAQKIVEKAKKGEDFAKLSKEYCHGDGAFRNAEGIGRKKGEIKPVQVEKYLFELKDGEVGPLVELPTGIHIIMLVKRELAGIKVFDEKVQKQVRDRLRNEAGQYEMKRMLSDMKRQAVIEYIHD
;
A
#
# COMPACT_ATOMS: atom_id res chain seq x y z
N MET A 1 -27.27 2.79 -8.29
CA MET A 1 -26.44 2.35 -7.16
C MET A 1 -25.61 1.07 -7.43
N LEU A 2 -25.90 0.28 -8.47
CA LEU A 2 -25.12 -0.91 -8.84
C LEU A 2 -23.87 -0.61 -9.69
N LEU A 3 -23.88 0.44 -10.52
CA LEU A 3 -22.75 0.78 -11.41
C LEU A 3 -21.47 1.17 -10.68
N GLY A 4 -21.55 1.93 -9.58
CA GLY A 4 -20.34 2.39 -8.85
C GLY A 4 -19.54 1.30 -8.15
N ARG A 5 -20.13 0.10 -7.94
CA ARG A 5 -19.45 -0.98 -7.21
C ARG A 5 -18.56 -1.87 -8.09
N LEU A 6 -18.83 -1.94 -9.41
CA LEU A 6 -18.00 -2.75 -10.31
C LEU A 6 -16.69 -2.04 -10.69
N PHE A 7 -16.70 -0.71 -10.80
CA PHE A 7 -15.49 0.08 -11.10
C PHE A 7 -14.45 -0.01 -9.97
N ALA A 8 -14.88 0.00 -8.71
CA ALA A 8 -13.98 -0.19 -7.57
C ALA A 8 -13.31 -1.58 -7.53
N VAL A 9 -13.90 -2.56 -8.20
CA VAL A 9 -13.41 -3.95 -8.21
C VAL A 9 -12.49 -4.22 -9.40
N LEU A 10 -12.66 -3.53 -10.51
CA LEU A 10 -11.75 -3.59 -11.66
C LEU A 10 -10.36 -2.98 -11.33
N SER A 11 -10.29 -2.04 -10.38
CA SER A 11 -9.02 -1.45 -9.89
C SER A 11 -8.05 -2.45 -9.25
N ILE A 12 -8.47 -3.65 -8.88
CA ILE A 12 -7.59 -4.62 -8.18
C ILE A 12 -6.66 -5.37 -9.15
N ILE A 13 -6.94 -5.38 -10.46
CA ILE A 13 -6.01 -5.98 -11.46
C ILE A 13 -5.08 -4.96 -12.10
N SER A 14 -5.24 -3.67 -11.86
CA SER A 14 -4.22 -2.70 -12.21
C SER A 14 -3.00 -2.85 -11.29
N LEU A 15 -2.40 -4.05 -11.27
CA LEU A 15 -0.99 -4.14 -10.93
C LEU A 15 -0.24 -3.47 -12.09
N SER A 16 -0.17 -2.15 -11.97
CA SER A 16 0.67 -1.33 -12.81
C SER A 16 2.04 -1.96 -12.79
N LEU A 17 2.56 -2.35 -13.94
CA LEU A 17 3.99 -2.59 -14.11
C LEU A 17 4.79 -1.35 -13.65
N ILE A 18 4.08 -0.22 -13.45
CA ILE A 18 4.59 1.07 -13.01
C ILE A 18 3.56 1.67 -12.03
N GLY A 19 3.60 1.26 -10.79
CA GLY A 19 2.67 1.76 -9.78
C GLY A 19 3.34 2.08 -8.46
N CYS A 20 4.28 3.00 -8.50
CA CYS A 20 4.61 3.90 -7.40
C CYS A 20 5.29 5.16 -8.00
N VAL A 21 4.48 6.10 -8.41
CA VAL A 21 4.86 7.50 -8.56
C VAL A 21 4.55 8.10 -7.21
N SER A 22 5.44 8.52 -6.52
CA SER A 22 6.46 9.51 -6.42
C SER A 22 6.40 10.18 -5.06
N THR A 23 7.47 10.07 -4.35
CA THR A 23 8.02 11.28 -3.72
C THR A 23 9.36 11.53 -4.39
N PRO A 24 9.78 12.78 -4.66
CA PRO A 24 11.03 13.06 -5.35
C PRO A 24 12.20 12.79 -4.40
N VAL A 25 12.80 11.62 -4.54
CA VAL A 25 14.11 11.34 -3.94
C VAL A 25 15.17 11.90 -4.88
N LYS A 26 15.99 12.80 -4.36
CA LYS A 26 17.17 13.34 -5.05
C LYS A 26 18.03 12.19 -5.57
N GLU A 27 18.25 12.22 -6.87
CA GLU A 27 19.11 11.29 -7.60
C GLU A 27 20.54 11.38 -7.10
N THR A 28 21.02 10.33 -6.43
CA THR A 28 22.45 10.07 -6.30
C THR A 28 22.73 8.71 -6.93
N ALA A 29 23.11 8.74 -8.21
CA ALA A 29 23.58 7.56 -8.92
C ALA A 29 24.87 7.04 -8.27
N LYS A 30 24.81 5.86 -7.64
CA LYS A 30 26.01 5.11 -7.26
C LYS A 30 26.06 3.79 -8.04
N ASN A 31 27.18 3.63 -8.75
CA ASN A 31 27.54 2.47 -9.53
C ASN A 31 27.58 1.21 -8.66
N TYR A 32 26.84 0.17 -9.04
CA TYR A 32 26.94 -1.18 -8.48
C TYR A 32 27.89 -2.02 -9.38
N PRO A 33 28.90 -2.69 -8.80
CA PRO A 33 29.73 -3.61 -9.59
C PRO A 33 29.00 -4.92 -9.91
N PRO A 34 29.31 -5.57 -11.02
CA PRO A 34 28.69 -6.85 -11.41
C PRO A 34 29.21 -8.00 -10.52
N ALA A 35 28.28 -8.82 -10.02
CA ALA A 35 28.58 -9.97 -9.19
C ALA A 35 28.61 -11.28 -9.98
N THR A 36 29.59 -12.11 -9.70
CA THR A 36 29.82 -13.45 -10.24
C THR A 36 28.86 -14.50 -9.65
N VAL A 37 28.50 -15.48 -10.48
CA VAL A 37 27.46 -16.48 -10.23
C VAL A 37 27.99 -17.64 -9.36
N SER A 38 27.19 -18.05 -8.38
CA SER A 38 27.29 -19.36 -7.73
C SER A 38 25.88 -19.94 -7.51
N ASN A 39 25.69 -21.19 -7.96
CA ASN A 39 24.45 -21.95 -7.85
C ASN A 39 24.27 -22.53 -6.45
N ALA A 40 23.11 -22.37 -5.83
CA ALA A 40 22.45 -23.42 -5.02
C ALA A 40 21.11 -22.96 -4.39
N ALA A 41 20.22 -23.94 -4.31
CA ALA A 41 19.10 -24.11 -3.35
C ALA A 41 17.75 -23.44 -3.63
N ARG A 42 16.83 -24.34 -3.85
CA ARG A 42 15.37 -24.35 -3.94
C ARG A 42 14.72 -23.89 -2.61
N ALA A 43 13.84 -22.94 -2.62
CA ALA A 43 12.97 -22.61 -1.50
C ALA A 43 11.51 -22.41 -1.94
N GLN A 44 10.62 -22.91 -1.09
CA GLN A 44 9.17 -22.94 -1.23
C GLN A 44 8.55 -21.56 -1.08
N SER A 45 7.45 -21.32 -1.81
CA SER A 45 6.68 -20.08 -1.76
C SER A 45 5.88 -19.96 -0.46
N PRO A 46 5.85 -18.79 0.19
CA PRO A 46 4.89 -18.53 1.27
C PRO A 46 3.56 -18.04 0.70
N GLU A 47 2.48 -18.57 1.24
CA GLU A 47 1.11 -18.08 1.07
C GLU A 47 1.00 -16.65 1.62
N ASN A 48 0.53 -15.73 0.78
CA ASN A 48 0.24 -14.36 1.19
C ASN A 48 -1.16 -14.29 1.79
N ASP A 49 -1.20 -14.05 3.07
CA ASP A 49 -2.39 -13.69 3.84
C ASP A 49 -2.75 -12.22 3.55
N LEU A 50 -3.82 -11.99 2.80
CA LEU A 50 -4.33 -10.66 2.45
C LEU A 50 -5.54 -10.33 3.31
N SER A 51 -5.30 -9.94 4.58
CA SER A 51 -6.29 -9.22 5.38
C SER A 51 -5.86 -7.76 5.51
N ALA A 52 -6.32 -6.91 4.60
CA ALA A 52 -6.20 -5.46 4.72
C ALA A 52 -7.58 -4.82 4.94
N SER A 53 -7.65 -3.97 5.94
CA SER A 53 -8.78 -3.22 6.45
C SER A 53 -9.54 -2.43 5.38
N ALA A 54 -10.86 -2.44 5.50
CA ALA A 54 -11.79 -1.68 4.66
C ALA A 54 -11.90 -0.24 5.18
N ASP A 55 -11.24 0.70 4.51
CA ASP A 55 -11.55 2.11 4.63
C ASP A 55 -12.46 2.54 3.46
N GLU A 56 -13.55 3.24 3.80
CA GLU A 56 -14.53 3.74 2.84
C GLU A 56 -13.92 4.83 1.93
N ILE A 57 -13.69 4.48 0.67
CA ILE A 57 -13.28 5.44 -0.37
C ILE A 57 -14.56 6.00 -1.03
N LYS A 58 -14.78 7.31 -0.89
CA LYS A 58 -15.80 8.05 -1.65
C LYS A 58 -15.40 8.08 -3.14
N VAL A 59 -16.17 7.40 -3.96
CA VAL A 59 -15.98 7.36 -5.41
C VAL A 59 -16.67 8.58 -6.05
N ALA A 60 -15.89 9.40 -6.75
CA ALA A 60 -16.42 10.44 -7.65
C ALA A 60 -17.16 9.79 -8.83
N ALA A 61 -18.25 10.40 -9.25
CA ALA A 61 -19.04 9.93 -10.38
C ALA A 61 -18.21 9.97 -11.68
N VAL A 62 -17.98 8.80 -12.27
CA VAL A 62 -17.33 8.68 -13.59
C VAL A 62 -18.42 8.72 -14.63
N GLU A 63 -18.23 9.54 -15.67
CA GLU A 63 -19.14 9.62 -16.81
C GLU A 63 -19.27 8.25 -17.51
N PRO A 64 -20.47 7.89 -18.03
CA PRO A 64 -20.68 6.59 -18.67
C PRO A 64 -19.86 6.50 -19.97
N LEU A 65 -19.23 5.35 -20.18
CA LEU A 65 -18.55 5.00 -21.42
C LEU A 65 -19.49 5.15 -22.65
N PRO A 66 -19.00 5.53 -23.83
CA PRO A 66 -19.81 5.65 -25.03
C PRO A 66 -20.50 4.33 -25.37
N LYS A 67 -21.77 4.43 -25.81
CA LYS A 67 -22.65 3.27 -26.05
C LYS A 67 -22.06 2.34 -27.13
N PRO A 68 -22.11 1.00 -26.95
CA PRO A 68 -21.74 0.06 -28.00
C PRO A 68 -22.72 0.16 -29.18
N GLY A 69 -22.21 0.46 -30.37
CA GLY A 69 -23.03 0.45 -31.58
C GLY A 69 -22.71 1.49 -32.64
N GLN A 70 -21.87 2.49 -32.39
CA GLN A 70 -21.39 3.33 -33.47
C GLN A 70 -20.23 2.63 -34.19
N LYS A 71 -20.49 2.08 -35.35
CA LYS A 71 -19.49 1.67 -36.34
C LYS A 71 -18.80 2.92 -36.85
N ASN A 72 -17.79 3.37 -36.15
CA ASN A 72 -16.79 4.27 -36.74
C ASN A 72 -15.86 3.42 -37.59
N THR A 73 -16.00 3.52 -38.89
CA THR A 73 -15.12 2.99 -39.93
C THR A 73 -13.80 3.78 -40.00
N GLY A 74 -13.15 3.97 -38.87
CA GLY A 74 -11.79 4.47 -38.75
C GLY A 74 -11.02 3.50 -37.86
N SER A 75 -9.80 3.16 -38.24
CA SER A 75 -9.02 2.09 -37.60
C SER A 75 -8.99 2.28 -36.07
N ASN A 76 -9.53 1.32 -35.34
CA ASN A 76 -9.51 1.27 -33.85
C ASN A 76 -8.10 0.99 -33.30
N ILE A 77 -7.06 1.21 -34.09
CA ILE A 77 -5.66 0.98 -33.72
C ILE A 77 -5.07 2.32 -33.21
N VAL A 78 -4.52 2.30 -32.00
CA VAL A 78 -3.89 3.47 -31.39
C VAL A 78 -2.37 3.41 -31.44
N ALA A 79 -1.80 2.22 -31.49
CA ALA A 79 -0.37 2.02 -31.65
C ALA A 79 -0.08 0.65 -32.28
N LEU A 80 1.08 0.54 -32.94
CA LEU A 80 1.65 -0.72 -33.39
C LEU A 80 2.96 -0.98 -32.64
N VAL A 81 3.18 -2.21 -32.20
CA VAL A 81 4.41 -2.66 -31.54
C VAL A 81 4.96 -3.84 -32.32
N ASN A 82 6.02 -3.62 -33.08
CA ASN A 82 6.58 -4.62 -34.02
C ASN A 82 5.51 -5.19 -34.97
N GLY A 83 4.54 -4.36 -35.38
CA GLY A 83 3.43 -4.75 -36.24
C GLY A 83 2.20 -5.30 -35.54
N GLU A 84 2.23 -5.57 -34.23
CA GLU A 84 1.06 -5.99 -33.45
C GLU A 84 0.27 -4.78 -32.97
N ALA A 85 -1.06 -4.83 -33.14
CA ALA A 85 -1.93 -3.69 -32.86
C ALA A 85 -2.33 -3.57 -31.39
N VAL A 86 -2.24 -2.35 -30.84
CA VAL A 86 -2.90 -1.94 -29.62
C VAL A 86 -4.20 -1.23 -29.98
N LEU A 87 -5.33 -1.68 -29.43
CA LEU A 87 -6.65 -1.25 -29.86
C LEU A 87 -7.24 -0.22 -28.88
N GLU A 88 -8.10 0.67 -29.41
CA GLU A 88 -8.84 1.68 -28.64
C GLU A 88 -9.65 1.04 -27.49
N GLU A 89 -10.30 -0.10 -27.74
CA GLU A 89 -11.07 -0.82 -26.72
C GLU A 89 -10.23 -1.25 -25.53
N GLU A 90 -8.95 -1.58 -25.75
CA GLU A 90 -8.00 -1.91 -24.69
C GLU A 90 -7.62 -0.68 -23.87
N VAL A 91 -7.49 0.48 -24.53
CA VAL A 91 -7.24 1.78 -23.86
C VAL A 91 -8.41 2.16 -22.98
N LEU A 92 -9.65 2.07 -23.48
CA LEU A 92 -10.87 2.36 -22.72
C LEU A 92 -11.02 1.44 -21.50
N LEU A 93 -10.77 0.14 -21.67
CA LEU A 93 -10.79 -0.80 -20.56
C LEU A 93 -9.71 -0.47 -19.53
N THR A 94 -8.52 -0.10 -19.96
CA THR A 94 -7.40 0.29 -19.10
C THR A 94 -7.72 1.59 -18.32
N LEU A 95 -8.35 2.57 -18.97
CA LEU A 95 -8.80 3.81 -18.32
C LEU A 95 -9.89 3.55 -17.26
N SER A 96 -10.82 2.63 -17.53
CA SER A 96 -11.87 2.25 -16.58
C SER A 96 -11.31 1.64 -15.28
N GLN A 97 -10.08 1.16 -15.29
CA GLN A 97 -9.38 0.59 -14.13
C GLN A 97 -8.68 1.64 -13.25
N GLY A 98 -8.85 2.93 -13.52
CA GLY A 98 -8.41 4.02 -12.64
C GLY A 98 -6.96 4.46 -12.83
N ILE A 99 -6.41 4.32 -14.03
CA ILE A 99 -5.05 4.78 -14.34
C ILE A 99 -4.98 6.31 -14.35
N GLY A 100 -3.94 6.85 -13.69
CA GLY A 100 -3.63 8.28 -13.73
C GLY A 100 -4.55 9.14 -12.87
N GLU A 101 -4.96 8.67 -11.69
CA GLU A 101 -5.72 9.49 -10.74
C GLU A 101 -5.08 10.87 -10.54
N GLY A 102 -5.89 11.92 -10.64
CA GLY A 102 -5.46 13.32 -10.51
C GLY A 102 -4.89 13.98 -11.77
N ALA A 103 -4.64 13.24 -12.87
CA ALA A 103 -4.22 13.79 -14.15
C ALA A 103 -5.43 14.20 -15.02
N ASN A 104 -5.20 15.07 -16.02
CA ASN A 104 -6.21 15.38 -17.04
C ASN A 104 -6.44 14.16 -17.97
N ASP A 105 -7.54 14.15 -18.72
CA ASP A 105 -7.94 12.99 -19.52
C ASP A 105 -6.94 12.65 -20.64
N SER A 106 -6.29 13.63 -21.23
CA SER A 106 -5.24 13.41 -22.24
C SER A 106 -4.01 12.70 -21.61
N ALA A 107 -3.57 13.14 -20.44
CA ALA A 107 -2.46 12.48 -19.73
C ALA A 107 -2.81 11.07 -19.29
N LYS A 108 -4.05 10.81 -18.82
CA LYS A 108 -4.54 9.46 -18.50
C LYS A 108 -4.52 8.55 -19.71
N ARG A 109 -5.04 9.05 -20.84
CA ARG A 109 -5.04 8.31 -22.09
C ARG A 109 -3.63 7.93 -22.53
N LYS A 110 -2.70 8.91 -22.54
CA LYS A 110 -1.30 8.67 -22.88
C LYS A 110 -0.65 7.64 -21.95
N ALA A 111 -0.93 7.71 -20.64
CA ALA A 111 -0.44 6.72 -19.67
C ALA A 111 -0.98 5.31 -19.96
N ALA A 112 -2.27 5.19 -20.29
CA ALA A 112 -2.90 3.91 -20.64
C ALA A 112 -2.29 3.31 -21.92
N ILE A 113 -2.10 4.11 -22.97
CA ILE A 113 -1.47 3.68 -24.23
C ILE A 113 -0.03 3.20 -23.95
N ASN A 114 0.75 3.99 -23.20
CA ASN A 114 2.13 3.61 -22.86
C ASN A 114 2.19 2.30 -22.08
N GLN A 115 1.28 2.10 -21.13
CA GLN A 115 1.21 0.85 -20.37
C GLN A 115 0.90 -0.36 -21.27
N LEU A 116 -0.03 -0.20 -22.21
CA LEU A 116 -0.37 -1.26 -23.17
C LEU A 116 0.78 -1.57 -24.11
N VAL A 117 1.49 -0.55 -24.61
CA VAL A 117 2.69 -0.69 -25.42
C VAL A 117 3.80 -1.42 -24.63
N GLU A 118 4.06 -1.04 -23.39
CA GLU A 118 5.04 -1.70 -22.53
C GLU A 118 4.70 -3.16 -22.28
N ARG A 119 3.42 -3.45 -21.98
CA ARG A 119 2.94 -4.83 -21.85
C ARG A 119 3.17 -5.64 -23.12
N GLU A 120 2.85 -5.07 -24.27
CA GLU A 120 3.01 -5.73 -25.56
C GLU A 120 4.47 -6.10 -25.83
N ILE A 121 5.39 -5.17 -25.62
CA ILE A 121 6.84 -5.40 -25.75
C ILE A 121 7.29 -6.55 -24.86
N VAL A 122 6.85 -6.57 -23.60
CA VAL A 122 7.19 -7.63 -22.63
C VAL A 122 6.66 -8.99 -23.07
N ILE A 123 5.43 -9.05 -23.59
CA ILE A 123 4.80 -10.27 -24.08
C ILE A 123 5.56 -10.80 -25.30
N GLN A 124 5.88 -9.95 -26.24
CA GLN A 124 6.62 -10.36 -27.45
C GLN A 124 8.03 -10.88 -27.09
N ASP A 125 8.72 -10.24 -26.15
CA ASP A 125 10.02 -10.76 -25.66
C ASP A 125 9.83 -12.11 -24.95
N ALA A 126 8.76 -12.28 -24.16
CA ALA A 126 8.44 -13.54 -23.49
C ALA A 126 8.22 -14.66 -24.53
N TYR A 127 7.34 -14.44 -25.50
CA TYR A 127 7.06 -15.43 -26.54
C TYR A 127 8.31 -15.74 -27.35
N THR A 128 9.06 -14.74 -27.78
CA THR A 128 10.29 -14.92 -28.56
C THR A 128 11.34 -15.74 -27.82
N ARG A 129 11.56 -15.46 -26.54
CA ARG A 129 12.59 -16.17 -25.73
C ARG A 129 12.13 -17.54 -25.27
N LEU A 130 10.87 -17.66 -24.86
CA LEU A 130 10.36 -18.92 -24.32
C LEU A 130 10.01 -19.93 -25.40
N SER A 131 9.80 -19.52 -26.65
CA SER A 131 9.60 -20.45 -27.79
C SER A 131 10.87 -21.08 -28.31
N LYS A 132 12.07 -20.62 -27.91
CA LYS A 132 13.36 -21.04 -28.49
C LYS A 132 13.76 -22.48 -28.18
N ASN A 133 13.25 -23.06 -27.11
CA ASN A 133 13.58 -24.46 -26.76
C ASN A 133 12.35 -25.15 -26.09
N PRO A 134 12.31 -26.51 -26.13
CA PRO A 134 11.15 -27.24 -25.61
C PRO A 134 10.86 -27.05 -24.11
N GLN A 135 11.89 -26.84 -23.29
CA GLN A 135 11.69 -26.61 -21.84
C GLN A 135 11.09 -25.22 -21.55
N ALA A 136 11.64 -24.21 -22.26
CA ALA A 136 11.10 -22.86 -22.15
C ALA A 136 9.65 -22.76 -22.67
N LYS A 137 9.35 -23.49 -23.75
CA LYS A 137 7.99 -23.61 -24.30
C LYS A 137 7.01 -24.20 -23.25
N LYS A 138 7.40 -25.31 -22.59
CA LYS A 138 6.57 -25.87 -21.50
C LYS A 138 6.29 -24.87 -20.38
N PHE A 139 7.24 -24.00 -20.08
CA PHE A 139 7.04 -22.92 -19.11
C PHE A 139 6.03 -21.89 -19.62
N LEU A 140 6.11 -21.50 -20.89
CA LEU A 140 5.13 -20.60 -21.52
C LEU A 140 3.71 -21.21 -21.49
N ASP A 141 3.59 -22.48 -21.90
CA ASP A 141 2.30 -23.21 -21.88
C ASP A 141 1.70 -23.24 -20.47
N LYS A 142 2.56 -23.46 -19.45
CA LYS A 142 2.13 -23.40 -18.04
C LYS A 142 1.69 -22.00 -17.61
N LEU A 143 2.39 -20.95 -18.04
CA LEU A 143 1.99 -19.57 -17.77
C LEU A 143 0.61 -19.25 -18.37
N GLN A 144 0.34 -19.70 -19.59
CA GLN A 144 -0.95 -19.53 -20.24
C GLN A 144 -2.08 -20.27 -19.49
N GLU A 145 -1.82 -21.51 -19.07
CA GLU A 145 -2.77 -22.26 -18.24
C GLU A 145 -3.08 -21.57 -16.90
N MET A 146 -2.03 -21.08 -16.24
CA MET A 146 -2.19 -20.34 -14.98
C MET A 146 -2.94 -19.02 -15.19
N ALA A 147 -2.69 -18.29 -16.27
CA ALA A 147 -3.39 -17.06 -16.60
C ALA A 147 -4.89 -17.30 -16.78
N GLY A 148 -5.29 -18.36 -17.48
CA GLY A 148 -6.69 -18.75 -17.61
C GLY A 148 -7.34 -19.09 -16.27
N LYS A 149 -6.67 -19.89 -15.43
CA LYS A 149 -7.19 -20.21 -14.06
C LYS A 149 -7.35 -18.98 -13.18
N GLU A 150 -6.39 -18.06 -13.25
CA GLU A 150 -6.46 -16.81 -12.48
C GLU A 150 -7.58 -15.90 -12.97
N PHE A 151 -7.80 -15.83 -14.29
CA PHE A 151 -8.94 -15.13 -14.84
C PHE A 151 -10.28 -15.74 -14.37
N ASP A 152 -10.42 -17.06 -14.39
CA ASP A 152 -11.64 -17.74 -13.94
C ASP A 152 -11.89 -17.52 -12.43
N ARG A 153 -10.82 -17.50 -11.63
CA ARG A 153 -10.89 -17.12 -10.21
C ARG A 153 -11.34 -15.68 -10.02
N TYR A 154 -10.78 -14.77 -10.77
CA TYR A 154 -11.14 -13.35 -10.76
C TYR A 154 -12.61 -13.13 -11.12
N VAL A 155 -13.12 -13.77 -12.18
CA VAL A 155 -14.52 -13.69 -12.57
C VAL A 155 -15.44 -14.20 -11.44
N ARG A 156 -15.07 -15.30 -10.77
CA ARG A 156 -15.86 -15.80 -9.60
C ARG A 156 -15.93 -14.75 -8.50
N LEU A 157 -14.80 -14.16 -8.11
CA LEU A 157 -14.78 -13.10 -7.09
C LEU A 157 -15.60 -11.89 -7.49
N LEU A 158 -15.57 -11.50 -8.77
CA LEU A 158 -16.39 -10.39 -9.27
C LEU A 158 -17.90 -10.70 -9.15
N LYS A 159 -18.32 -11.91 -9.50
CA LYS A 159 -19.71 -12.36 -9.37
C LYS A 159 -20.15 -12.39 -7.92
N GLU A 160 -19.36 -12.96 -7.01
CA GLU A 160 -19.64 -13.02 -5.58
C GLU A 160 -19.84 -11.62 -4.99
N ARG A 161 -18.95 -10.67 -5.31
CA ARG A 161 -19.06 -9.27 -4.86
C ARG A 161 -20.28 -8.54 -5.42
N ASN A 162 -20.80 -8.98 -6.57
CA ASN A 162 -21.99 -8.43 -7.21
C ASN A 162 -23.24 -9.29 -6.97
N LYS A 163 -23.45 -9.77 -5.76
CA LYS A 163 -24.62 -10.56 -5.33
C LYS A 163 -24.75 -11.93 -6.01
N SER A 164 -23.61 -12.59 -6.25
CA SER A 164 -23.53 -13.94 -6.82
C SER A 164 -24.24 -14.05 -8.17
N LEU A 165 -23.92 -13.15 -9.10
CA LEU A 165 -24.46 -13.12 -10.46
C LEU A 165 -24.23 -14.45 -11.20
N SER A 166 -25.19 -14.89 -11.94
CA SER A 166 -25.06 -15.98 -12.92
C SER A 166 -24.18 -15.54 -14.12
N ASP A 167 -23.74 -16.50 -14.92
CA ASP A 167 -22.93 -16.21 -16.10
C ASP A 167 -23.61 -15.25 -17.11
N PRO A 168 -24.93 -15.45 -17.45
CA PRO A 168 -25.61 -14.52 -18.34
C PRO A 168 -25.76 -13.11 -17.76
N GLU A 169 -26.05 -12.99 -16.45
CA GLU A 169 -26.21 -11.70 -15.78
C GLU A 169 -24.90 -10.96 -15.70
N PHE A 170 -23.80 -11.66 -15.41
CA PHE A 170 -22.47 -11.07 -15.39
C PHE A 170 -22.05 -10.58 -16.78
N LYS A 171 -22.30 -11.37 -17.82
CA LYS A 171 -22.05 -10.98 -19.21
C LYS A 171 -22.87 -9.75 -19.60
N ALA A 172 -24.17 -9.73 -19.33
CA ALA A 172 -25.03 -8.59 -19.59
C ALA A 172 -24.57 -7.32 -18.82
N LEU A 173 -24.07 -7.48 -17.58
CA LEU A 173 -23.54 -6.38 -16.81
C LEU A 173 -22.27 -5.78 -17.46
N LEU A 174 -21.33 -6.60 -17.92
CA LEU A 174 -20.14 -6.15 -18.64
C LEU A 174 -20.52 -5.43 -19.96
N GLU A 175 -21.41 -6.03 -20.76
CA GLU A 175 -21.88 -5.47 -22.02
C GLU A 175 -22.60 -4.13 -21.81
N SER A 176 -23.35 -3.96 -20.72
CA SER A 176 -23.96 -2.68 -20.35
C SER A 176 -22.95 -1.56 -20.09
N GLN A 177 -21.70 -1.93 -19.80
CA GLN A 177 -20.57 -1.03 -19.57
C GLN A 177 -19.67 -0.90 -20.82
N GLY A 178 -20.03 -1.51 -21.94
CA GLY A 178 -19.23 -1.52 -23.15
C GLY A 178 -18.01 -2.44 -23.11
N ILE A 179 -17.96 -3.38 -22.15
CA ILE A 179 -16.83 -4.31 -21.96
C ILE A 179 -17.25 -5.67 -22.45
N SER A 180 -16.50 -6.28 -23.39
CA SER A 180 -16.69 -7.69 -23.74
C SER A 180 -15.94 -8.59 -22.77
N LEU A 181 -16.51 -9.75 -22.44
CA LEU A 181 -15.88 -10.75 -21.60
C LEU A 181 -14.56 -11.27 -22.21
N ASP A 182 -14.54 -11.40 -23.53
CA ASP A 182 -13.37 -11.87 -24.28
C ASP A 182 -12.23 -10.84 -24.24
N LEU A 183 -12.54 -9.54 -24.35
CA LEU A 183 -11.55 -8.47 -24.18
C LEU A 183 -10.98 -8.48 -22.75
N LEU A 184 -11.86 -8.60 -21.75
CA LEU A 184 -11.45 -8.66 -20.35
C LEU A 184 -10.53 -9.88 -20.09
N ARG A 185 -10.89 -11.05 -20.64
CA ARG A 185 -10.08 -12.28 -20.56
C ARG A 185 -8.71 -12.05 -21.19
N ARG A 186 -8.70 -11.63 -22.45
CA ARG A 186 -7.46 -11.38 -23.21
C ARG A 186 -6.53 -10.44 -22.48
N GLN A 187 -7.05 -9.32 -21.97
CA GLN A 187 -6.23 -8.36 -21.22
C GLN A 187 -5.70 -8.93 -19.91
N SER A 188 -6.55 -9.62 -19.12
CA SER A 188 -6.14 -10.24 -17.86
C SER A 188 -5.07 -11.29 -18.05
N GLU A 189 -5.21 -12.18 -19.03
CA GLU A 189 -4.26 -13.23 -19.33
C GLU A 189 -2.91 -12.63 -19.81
N ARG A 190 -2.96 -11.62 -20.67
CA ARG A 190 -1.75 -10.93 -21.16
C ARG A 190 -1.04 -10.19 -20.02
N ASN A 191 -1.76 -9.50 -19.16
CA ASN A 191 -1.20 -8.83 -17.97
C ASN A 191 -0.51 -9.84 -17.04
N PHE A 192 -1.17 -10.97 -16.77
CA PHE A 192 -0.60 -12.04 -15.93
C PHE A 192 0.69 -12.60 -16.50
N ILE A 193 0.71 -12.94 -17.81
CA ILE A 193 1.88 -13.49 -18.48
C ILE A 193 3.04 -12.48 -18.44
N ALA A 194 2.78 -11.21 -18.77
CA ALA A 194 3.80 -10.16 -18.75
C ALA A 194 4.40 -9.99 -17.35
N MET A 195 3.55 -9.94 -16.33
CA MET A 195 3.98 -9.79 -14.94
C MET A 195 4.82 -10.99 -14.49
N GLN A 196 4.34 -12.22 -14.68
CA GLN A 196 5.04 -13.43 -14.27
C GLN A 196 6.39 -13.56 -15.00
N TYR A 197 6.41 -13.28 -16.31
CA TYR A 197 7.65 -13.29 -17.07
C TYR A 197 8.67 -12.28 -16.53
N MET A 198 8.26 -11.04 -16.26
CA MET A 198 9.15 -10.02 -15.69
C MET A 198 9.65 -10.43 -14.31
N GLN A 199 8.80 -10.98 -13.46
CA GLN A 199 9.20 -11.47 -12.14
C GLN A 199 10.28 -12.56 -12.23
N THR A 200 10.13 -13.54 -13.12
CA THR A 200 11.13 -14.61 -13.27
C THR A 200 12.50 -14.09 -13.69
N ARG A 201 12.55 -12.95 -14.37
CA ARG A 201 13.80 -12.33 -14.81
C ARG A 201 14.43 -11.43 -13.73
N ILE A 202 13.62 -10.83 -12.87
CA ILE A 202 14.06 -9.87 -11.84
C ILE A 202 14.49 -10.60 -10.57
N ILE A 203 13.74 -11.62 -10.13
CA ILE A 203 13.97 -12.34 -8.87
C ILE A 203 15.43 -12.77 -8.67
N PRO A 204 16.14 -13.37 -9.65
CA PRO A 204 17.52 -13.78 -9.45
C PRO A 204 18.47 -12.64 -9.07
N ASN A 205 18.16 -11.40 -9.45
CA ASN A 205 18.95 -10.22 -9.08
C ASN A 205 18.60 -9.76 -7.65
N LEU A 206 17.33 -9.89 -7.24
CA LEU A 206 16.89 -9.54 -5.89
C LEU A 206 17.45 -10.49 -4.82
N ASP A 207 17.65 -11.76 -5.17
CA ASP A 207 18.19 -12.78 -4.25
C ASP A 207 19.69 -12.58 -3.94
N ARG A 208 20.35 -11.67 -4.65
CA ARG A 208 21.75 -11.27 -4.38
C ARG A 208 21.90 -10.27 -3.25
N ILE A 209 20.78 -9.70 -2.72
CA ILE A 209 20.82 -8.77 -1.61
C ILE A 209 21.15 -9.55 -0.34
N GLY A 210 22.43 -9.51 0.04
CA GLY A 210 22.97 -10.22 1.19
C GLY A 210 22.98 -9.39 2.47
N HIS A 211 23.37 -10.05 3.58
CA HIS A 211 23.42 -9.44 4.90
C HIS A 211 24.33 -8.19 4.96
N LYS A 212 25.43 -8.19 4.21
CA LYS A 212 26.33 -7.03 4.15
C LYS A 212 25.64 -5.77 3.64
N GLN A 213 24.87 -5.89 2.54
CA GLN A 213 24.16 -4.75 1.96
C GLN A 213 23.08 -4.22 2.90
N ILE A 214 22.40 -5.12 3.63
CA ILE A 214 21.39 -4.77 4.62
C ILE A 214 22.05 -4.00 5.78
N ARG A 215 23.21 -4.45 6.22
CA ARG A 215 23.96 -3.78 7.28
C ARG A 215 24.50 -2.43 6.83
N ASP A 216 25.12 -2.37 5.66
CA ASP A 216 25.66 -1.13 5.09
C ASP A 216 24.55 -0.06 4.93
N TYR A 217 23.33 -0.48 4.51
CA TYR A 217 22.19 0.43 4.43
C TYR A 217 21.80 1.00 5.79
N TYR A 218 21.65 0.14 6.78
CA TYR A 218 21.32 0.58 8.14
C TYR A 218 22.36 1.56 8.71
N ASP A 219 23.64 1.29 8.52
CA ASP A 219 24.73 2.12 9.03
C ASP A 219 24.87 3.46 8.29
N THR A 220 24.44 3.53 7.01
CA THR A 220 24.55 4.75 6.19
C THR A 220 23.28 5.61 6.20
N HIS A 221 22.17 5.12 6.77
CA HIS A 221 20.88 5.83 6.83
C HIS A 221 20.33 5.88 8.27
N PRO A 222 21.11 6.36 9.26
CA PRO A 222 20.69 6.35 10.67
C PRO A 222 19.41 7.17 10.90
N GLU A 223 19.13 8.19 10.07
CA GLU A 223 17.93 9.04 10.15
C GLU A 223 16.63 8.26 9.97
N GLU A 224 16.65 7.15 9.22
CA GLU A 224 15.44 6.31 9.00
C GLU A 224 15.13 5.40 10.19
N PHE A 225 16.12 5.20 11.06
CA PHE A 225 16.03 4.32 12.22
C PHE A 225 15.97 5.08 13.53
N GLN A 226 15.84 6.41 13.48
CA GLN A 226 15.69 7.22 14.67
C GLN A 226 14.36 6.93 15.37
N ILE A 227 14.43 6.73 16.68
CA ILE A 227 13.29 6.70 17.59
C ILE A 227 13.23 8.07 18.28
N GLN A 228 12.10 8.71 18.22
CA GLN A 228 11.86 9.93 18.98
C GLN A 228 11.45 9.57 20.41
N ASP A 229 11.87 10.39 21.37
CA ASP A 229 11.42 10.29 22.77
C ASP A 229 9.88 10.31 22.80
N SER A 230 9.27 9.27 23.34
CA SER A 230 7.82 9.12 23.36
C SER A 230 7.35 8.48 24.66
N VAL A 231 6.11 8.80 25.07
CA VAL A 231 5.49 8.34 26.29
C VAL A 231 4.15 7.67 26.01
N GLU A 232 3.89 6.59 26.71
CA GLU A 232 2.54 6.07 26.90
C GLU A 232 2.10 6.47 28.30
N TRP A 233 0.97 7.15 28.39
CA TRP A 233 0.54 7.74 29.64
C TRP A 233 -0.97 7.74 29.79
N LYS A 234 -1.41 7.89 31.02
CA LYS A 234 -2.82 7.94 31.41
C LYS A 234 -3.14 9.26 32.07
N ASP A 235 -4.40 9.72 31.90
CA ASP A 235 -4.93 10.97 32.39
C ASP A 235 -6.32 10.81 33.04
N ILE A 236 -6.49 11.37 34.21
CA ILE A 236 -7.80 11.56 34.87
C ILE A 236 -8.00 13.06 35.08
N PHE A 237 -9.07 13.58 34.54
CA PHE A 237 -9.43 15.00 34.67
C PHE A 237 -10.58 15.22 35.66
N ILE A 238 -10.35 16.04 36.68
CA ILE A 238 -11.34 16.47 37.64
C ILE A 238 -11.68 17.93 37.36
N SER A 239 -12.89 18.17 36.87
CA SER A 239 -13.37 19.51 36.50
C SER A 239 -13.83 20.28 37.73
N TYR A 240 -13.42 21.55 37.88
CA TYR A 240 -13.92 22.44 38.90
C TYR A 240 -15.44 22.73 38.79
N ARG A 241 -15.99 22.63 37.58
CA ARG A 241 -17.43 22.85 37.34
C ARG A 241 -18.30 21.73 37.94
N ASN A 242 -17.73 20.53 38.05
CA ASN A 242 -18.45 19.35 38.54
C ASN A 242 -18.19 19.08 40.03
N SER A 243 -17.41 19.95 40.69
CA SER A 243 -17.11 19.91 42.13
C SER A 243 -17.78 21.11 42.82
N LYS A 244 -18.11 20.97 44.11
CA LYS A 244 -18.75 22.05 44.86
C LYS A 244 -17.80 23.22 45.16
N SER A 245 -16.51 22.93 45.26
CA SER A 245 -15.44 23.91 45.42
C SER A 245 -14.13 23.40 44.79
N GLN A 246 -13.13 24.29 44.62
CA GLN A 246 -11.80 23.91 44.17
C GLN A 246 -11.09 23.01 45.18
N GLU A 247 -11.33 23.22 46.48
CA GLU A 247 -10.82 22.40 47.58
C GLU A 247 -11.33 20.97 47.48
N GLU A 248 -12.63 20.77 47.26
CA GLU A 248 -13.23 19.44 47.08
C GLU A 248 -12.63 18.71 45.86
N ALA A 249 -12.42 19.42 44.74
CA ALA A 249 -11.76 18.87 43.55
C ALA A 249 -10.32 18.42 43.87
N ARG A 250 -9.58 19.21 44.65
CA ARG A 250 -8.21 18.92 45.06
C ARG A 250 -8.16 17.73 46.02
N GLU A 251 -9.05 17.65 47.00
CA GLU A 251 -9.15 16.48 47.88
C GLU A 251 -9.49 15.21 47.13
N THR A 252 -10.41 15.30 46.15
CA THR A 252 -10.75 14.17 45.29
C THR A 252 -9.55 13.73 44.46
N ALA A 253 -8.83 14.67 43.86
CA ALA A 253 -7.62 14.38 43.09
C ALA A 253 -6.53 13.71 43.95
N GLN A 254 -6.33 14.18 45.20
CA GLN A 254 -5.39 13.58 46.15
C GLN A 254 -5.78 12.15 46.52
N LYS A 255 -7.06 11.88 46.78
CA LYS A 255 -7.57 10.52 47.03
C LYS A 255 -7.31 9.58 45.85
N ILE A 256 -7.48 10.06 44.61
CA ILE A 256 -7.19 9.28 43.41
C ILE A 256 -5.70 8.96 43.32
N VAL A 257 -4.82 9.97 43.55
CA VAL A 257 -3.38 9.75 43.57
C VAL A 257 -2.97 8.71 44.63
N GLU A 258 -3.55 8.76 45.83
CA GLU A 258 -3.27 7.79 46.89
C GLU A 258 -3.73 6.36 46.49
N LYS A 259 -4.92 6.23 45.89
CA LYS A 259 -5.42 4.95 45.39
C LYS A 259 -4.53 4.40 44.27
N ALA A 260 -4.17 5.23 43.32
CA ALA A 260 -3.28 4.87 42.23
C ALA A 260 -1.88 4.43 42.73
N LYS A 261 -1.32 5.15 43.72
CA LYS A 261 -0.04 4.77 44.35
C LYS A 261 -0.12 3.47 45.16
N LYS A 262 -1.30 3.07 45.64
CA LYS A 262 -1.56 1.78 46.30
C LYS A 262 -1.77 0.64 45.28
N GLY A 263 -1.72 0.93 43.95
CA GLY A 263 -1.83 -0.06 42.90
C GLY A 263 -3.26 -0.29 42.39
N GLU A 264 -4.21 0.55 42.69
CA GLU A 264 -5.53 0.51 42.05
C GLU A 264 -5.41 0.80 40.56
N ASP A 265 -6.21 0.10 39.76
CA ASP A 265 -6.19 0.23 38.30
C ASP A 265 -6.64 1.65 37.87
N PHE A 266 -5.72 2.37 37.22
CA PHE A 266 -5.93 3.75 36.81
C PHE A 266 -7.08 3.90 35.80
N ALA A 267 -7.35 2.87 34.98
CA ALA A 267 -8.49 2.89 34.07
C ALA A 267 -9.82 2.74 34.82
N LYS A 268 -9.84 1.96 35.92
CA LYS A 268 -11.03 1.88 36.80
C LYS A 268 -11.26 3.20 37.52
N LEU A 269 -10.22 3.79 38.08
CA LEU A 269 -10.31 5.12 38.70
C LEU A 269 -10.79 6.18 37.71
N SER A 270 -10.33 6.12 36.46
CA SER A 270 -10.81 7.02 35.42
C SER A 270 -12.30 6.85 35.14
N LYS A 271 -12.82 5.63 35.08
CA LYS A 271 -14.25 5.36 34.86
C LYS A 271 -15.11 5.90 36.01
N GLU A 272 -14.57 5.87 37.22
CA GLU A 272 -15.31 6.30 38.45
C GLU A 272 -15.26 7.82 38.67
N TYR A 273 -14.11 8.45 38.39
CA TYR A 273 -13.86 9.83 38.80
C TYR A 273 -13.65 10.84 37.67
N CYS A 274 -13.30 10.37 36.46
CA CYS A 274 -12.92 11.28 35.37
C CYS A 274 -14.13 12.05 34.83
N HIS A 275 -14.04 13.38 34.82
CA HIS A 275 -15.04 14.26 34.24
C HIS A 275 -14.80 14.59 32.76
N GLY A 276 -13.78 14.04 32.16
CA GLY A 276 -13.41 14.17 30.73
C GLY A 276 -13.54 12.87 29.95
N ASP A 277 -13.03 12.89 28.70
CA ASP A 277 -13.07 11.74 27.78
C ASP A 277 -12.27 10.53 28.26
N GLY A 278 -11.38 10.69 29.25
CA GLY A 278 -10.55 9.63 29.81
C GLY A 278 -11.37 8.43 30.30
N ALA A 279 -12.58 8.65 30.83
CA ALA A 279 -13.49 7.58 31.23
C ALA A 279 -13.82 6.59 30.10
N PHE A 280 -13.94 7.08 28.87
CA PHE A 280 -14.27 6.28 27.67
C PHE A 280 -13.06 5.71 26.95
N ARG A 281 -11.85 6.27 27.20
CA ARG A 281 -10.59 5.89 26.56
C ARG A 281 -9.66 5.08 27.47
N ASN A 282 -10.17 4.40 28.49
CA ASN A 282 -9.36 3.69 29.49
C ASN A 282 -8.26 4.56 30.11
N ALA A 283 -8.56 5.84 30.33
CA ALA A 283 -7.65 6.88 30.79
C ALA A 283 -6.48 7.21 29.84
N GLU A 284 -6.45 6.74 28.60
CA GLU A 284 -5.34 7.05 27.67
C GLU A 284 -5.20 8.57 27.49
N GLY A 285 -3.98 9.07 27.67
CA GLY A 285 -3.61 10.45 27.43
C GLY A 285 -3.57 10.79 25.93
N ILE A 286 -3.69 12.07 25.60
CA ILE A 286 -3.66 12.56 24.22
C ILE A 286 -2.24 12.95 23.83
N GLY A 287 -1.73 12.35 22.75
CA GLY A 287 -0.37 12.58 22.25
C GLY A 287 0.67 11.71 22.97
N ARG A 288 1.75 11.43 22.26
CA ARG A 288 2.82 10.56 22.77
C ARG A 288 4.20 11.20 22.67
N LYS A 289 4.39 12.20 21.81
CA LYS A 289 5.67 12.85 21.55
C LYS A 289 5.67 14.27 22.07
N LYS A 290 6.86 14.84 22.26
CA LYS A 290 7.00 16.26 22.61
C LYS A 290 6.28 17.14 21.57
N GLY A 291 5.45 18.07 22.07
CA GLY A 291 4.62 18.97 21.26
C GLY A 291 3.27 18.40 20.82
N GLU A 292 3.03 17.09 20.93
CA GLU A 292 1.74 16.45 20.61
C GLU A 292 0.84 16.29 21.85
N ILE A 293 1.42 16.32 23.05
CA ILE A 293 0.74 16.04 24.33
C ILE A 293 -0.26 17.13 24.65
N LYS A 294 -1.48 16.71 25.04
CA LYS A 294 -2.54 17.61 25.47
C LYS A 294 -3.13 17.18 26.81
N PRO A 295 -3.30 18.11 27.75
CA PRO A 295 -2.91 19.53 27.71
C PRO A 295 -1.38 19.70 27.77
N VAL A 296 -0.85 20.75 27.13
CA VAL A 296 0.59 21.00 27.01
C VAL A 296 1.29 21.09 28.37
N GLN A 297 0.57 21.52 29.41
CA GLN A 297 1.11 21.72 30.76
C GLN A 297 1.55 20.41 31.44
N VAL A 298 1.00 19.26 31.03
CA VAL A 298 1.41 17.95 31.59
C VAL A 298 2.68 17.41 30.96
N GLU A 299 3.04 17.89 29.75
CA GLU A 299 4.15 17.36 28.97
C GLU A 299 5.46 17.33 29.77
N LYS A 300 5.82 18.45 30.41
CA LYS A 300 7.07 18.56 31.16
C LYS A 300 7.23 17.50 32.25
N TYR A 301 6.11 17.14 32.90
CA TYR A 301 6.16 16.14 33.97
C TYR A 301 6.28 14.72 33.42
N LEU A 302 5.58 14.42 32.34
CA LEU A 302 5.58 13.08 31.75
C LEU A 302 6.98 12.61 31.33
N PHE A 303 7.82 13.52 30.83
CA PHE A 303 9.18 13.18 30.43
C PHE A 303 10.20 13.13 31.60
N GLU A 304 9.76 13.45 32.83
CA GLU A 304 10.56 13.35 34.07
C GLU A 304 10.20 12.12 34.91
N LEU A 305 8.99 11.56 34.72
CA LEU A 305 8.49 10.40 35.46
C LEU A 305 9.20 9.09 35.03
N LYS A 306 9.19 8.13 35.95
CA LYS A 306 9.58 6.75 35.69
C LYS A 306 8.39 5.91 35.22
N ASP A 307 8.66 4.81 34.55
CA ASP A 307 7.63 3.86 34.11
C ASP A 307 6.79 3.40 35.31
N GLY A 308 5.46 3.49 35.18
CA GLY A 308 4.49 3.18 36.24
C GLY A 308 4.30 4.27 37.29
N GLU A 309 4.98 5.40 37.23
CA GLU A 309 4.93 6.45 38.25
C GLU A 309 3.70 7.36 38.03
N VAL A 310 3.02 7.67 39.13
CA VAL A 310 1.95 8.69 39.20
C VAL A 310 2.60 10.05 39.43
N GLY A 311 2.35 10.97 38.51
CA GLY A 311 2.93 12.31 38.54
C GLY A 311 2.28 13.25 39.57
N PRO A 312 2.76 14.50 39.65
CA PRO A 312 2.16 15.52 40.47
C PRO A 312 0.76 15.91 39.92
N LEU A 313 -0.07 16.48 40.77
CA LEU A 313 -1.32 17.12 40.35
C LEU A 313 -1.02 18.32 39.48
N VAL A 314 -1.60 18.36 38.27
CA VAL A 314 -1.44 19.48 37.33
C VAL A 314 -2.73 20.31 37.34
N GLU A 315 -2.68 21.42 38.03
CA GLU A 315 -3.82 22.33 38.14
C GLU A 315 -3.89 23.26 36.93
N LEU A 316 -5.04 23.30 36.29
CA LEU A 316 -5.38 24.20 35.19
C LEU A 316 -6.59 25.02 35.53
N PRO A 317 -6.88 26.13 34.84
CA PRO A 317 -8.07 26.97 35.14
C PRO A 317 -9.41 26.22 35.07
N THR A 318 -9.45 25.09 34.36
CA THR A 318 -10.69 24.30 34.17
C THR A 318 -10.82 23.11 35.13
N GLY A 319 -9.72 22.71 35.80
CA GLY A 319 -9.71 21.56 36.71
C GLY A 319 -8.30 21.02 36.93
N ILE A 320 -8.23 19.81 37.47
CA ILE A 320 -6.99 19.14 37.86
C ILE A 320 -6.79 17.89 37.00
N HIS A 321 -5.60 17.74 36.46
CA HIS A 321 -5.15 16.52 35.77
C HIS A 321 -4.30 15.66 36.71
N ILE A 322 -4.62 14.37 36.76
CA ILE A 322 -3.85 13.33 37.45
C ILE A 322 -3.25 12.46 36.37
N ILE A 323 -1.94 12.43 36.30
CA ILE A 323 -1.21 11.78 35.23
C ILE A 323 -0.42 10.58 35.75
N MET A 324 -0.30 9.53 34.94
CA MET A 324 0.53 8.38 35.21
C MET A 324 1.29 8.00 33.95
N LEU A 325 2.61 7.91 34.04
CA LEU A 325 3.43 7.36 32.98
C LEU A 325 3.28 5.84 32.97
N VAL A 326 2.88 5.26 31.85
CA VAL A 326 2.83 3.80 31.68
C VAL A 326 4.17 3.29 31.22
N LYS A 327 4.74 3.93 30.19
CA LYS A 327 6.03 3.56 29.61
C LYS A 327 6.65 4.74 28.88
N ARG A 328 7.95 4.86 28.94
CA ARG A 328 8.74 5.80 28.13
C ARG A 328 9.63 5.04 27.16
N GLU A 329 9.58 5.42 25.90
CA GLU A 329 10.53 5.00 24.87
C GLU A 329 11.52 6.14 24.64
N LEU A 330 12.76 5.93 25.05
CA LEU A 330 13.82 6.95 24.93
C LEU A 330 14.21 7.14 23.47
N ALA A 331 14.54 8.38 23.12
CA ALA A 331 15.15 8.69 21.84
C ALA A 331 16.40 7.86 21.59
N GLY A 332 16.56 7.38 20.38
CA GLY A 332 17.69 6.53 20.02
C GLY A 332 17.64 6.08 18.56
N ILE A 333 18.35 5.01 18.29
CA ILE A 333 18.32 4.33 16.99
C ILE A 333 17.75 2.94 17.21
N LYS A 334 16.80 2.51 16.38
CA LYS A 334 16.24 1.14 16.40
C LYS A 334 17.38 0.13 16.33
N VAL A 335 17.35 -0.86 17.23
CA VAL A 335 18.33 -1.93 17.23
C VAL A 335 18.28 -2.69 15.91
N PHE A 336 19.43 -3.09 15.39
CA PHE A 336 19.53 -3.90 14.17
C PHE A 336 19.12 -5.36 14.44
N ASP A 337 17.85 -5.55 14.82
CA ASP A 337 17.21 -6.84 15.05
C ASP A 337 16.66 -7.46 13.74
N GLU A 338 16.08 -8.64 13.82
CA GLU A 338 15.48 -9.34 12.67
C GLU A 338 14.39 -8.51 11.98
N LYS A 339 13.60 -7.74 12.74
CA LYS A 339 12.52 -6.90 12.21
C LYS A 339 13.09 -5.76 11.37
N VAL A 340 14.12 -5.07 11.87
CA VAL A 340 14.81 -4.00 11.13
C VAL A 340 15.53 -4.58 9.92
N GLN A 341 16.21 -5.73 10.06
CA GLN A 341 16.87 -6.39 8.94
C GLN A 341 15.87 -6.79 7.85
N LYS A 342 14.69 -7.30 8.23
CA LYS A 342 13.61 -7.60 7.27
C LYS A 342 13.12 -6.35 6.58
N GLN A 343 12.86 -5.28 7.33
CA GLN A 343 12.41 -3.99 6.79
C GLN A 343 13.40 -3.44 5.76
N VAL A 344 14.69 -3.44 6.07
CA VAL A 344 15.75 -2.98 5.17
C VAL A 344 15.86 -3.88 3.94
N ARG A 345 15.79 -5.20 4.12
CA ARG A 345 15.83 -6.16 3.01
C ARG A 345 14.66 -5.93 2.04
N ASP A 346 13.44 -5.80 2.57
CA ASP A 346 12.25 -5.59 1.76
C ASP A 346 12.34 -4.28 0.97
N ARG A 347 12.86 -3.23 1.60
CA ARG A 347 13.13 -1.95 0.93
C ARG A 347 14.16 -2.08 -0.19
N LEU A 348 15.31 -2.65 0.10
CA LEU A 348 16.37 -2.84 -0.91
C LEU A 348 15.90 -3.72 -2.07
N ARG A 349 15.11 -4.76 -1.79
CA ARG A 349 14.49 -5.60 -2.82
C ARG A 349 13.51 -4.81 -3.69
N ASN A 350 12.70 -3.94 -3.10
CA ASN A 350 11.79 -3.08 -3.84
C ASN A 350 12.54 -2.10 -4.74
N GLU A 351 13.54 -1.41 -4.22
CA GLU A 351 14.36 -0.46 -4.98
C GLU A 351 15.11 -1.14 -6.13
N ALA A 352 15.76 -2.27 -5.84
CA ALA A 352 16.44 -3.07 -6.87
C ALA A 352 15.45 -3.62 -7.91
N GLY A 353 14.26 -4.06 -7.48
CA GLY A 353 13.20 -4.54 -8.38
C GLY A 353 12.71 -3.45 -9.33
N GLN A 354 12.47 -2.25 -8.82
CA GLN A 354 12.06 -1.10 -9.64
C GLN A 354 13.15 -0.69 -10.64
N TYR A 355 14.40 -0.67 -10.18
CA TYR A 355 15.53 -0.37 -11.05
C TYR A 355 15.68 -1.39 -12.19
N GLU A 356 15.69 -2.69 -11.86
CA GLU A 356 15.79 -3.77 -12.85
C GLU A 356 14.60 -3.77 -13.82
N MET A 357 13.38 -3.53 -13.32
CA MET A 357 12.19 -3.39 -14.16
C MET A 357 12.36 -2.27 -15.19
N LYS A 358 12.72 -1.08 -14.73
CA LYS A 358 12.93 0.08 -15.61
C LYS A 358 14.04 -0.19 -16.64
N ARG A 359 15.16 -0.79 -16.20
CA ARG A 359 16.28 -1.14 -17.07
C ARG A 359 15.83 -2.09 -18.15
N MET A 360 15.20 -3.19 -17.79
CA MET A 360 14.73 -4.21 -18.73
C MET A 360 13.72 -3.66 -19.72
N LEU A 361 12.73 -2.87 -19.27
CA LEU A 361 11.78 -2.21 -20.15
C LEU A 361 12.47 -1.24 -21.11
N SER A 362 13.42 -0.46 -20.63
CA SER A 362 14.21 0.44 -21.47
C SER A 362 14.99 -0.31 -22.56
N ASP A 363 15.60 -1.44 -22.18
CA ASP A 363 16.35 -2.29 -23.11
C ASP A 363 15.45 -2.92 -24.18
N MET A 364 14.28 -3.43 -23.78
CA MET A 364 13.28 -3.98 -24.70
C MET A 364 12.70 -2.90 -25.61
N LYS A 365 12.39 -1.71 -25.10
CA LYS A 365 11.89 -0.57 -25.90
C LYS A 365 12.87 -0.14 -26.99
N ARG A 366 14.18 -0.14 -26.71
CA ARG A 366 15.20 0.19 -27.70
C ARG A 366 15.26 -0.79 -28.88
N GLN A 367 14.79 -2.00 -28.68
CA GLN A 367 14.77 -3.06 -29.69
C GLN A 367 13.44 -3.16 -30.43
N ALA A 368 12.39 -2.50 -29.94
CA ALA A 368 11.06 -2.55 -30.51
C ALA A 368 10.83 -1.39 -31.50
N VAL A 369 10.08 -1.68 -32.55
CA VAL A 369 9.52 -0.68 -33.46
C VAL A 369 8.15 -0.31 -32.94
N ILE A 370 7.97 0.96 -32.52
CA ILE A 370 6.72 1.47 -31.96
C ILE A 370 6.21 2.60 -32.85
N GLU A 371 4.99 2.45 -33.34
CA GLU A 371 4.30 3.45 -34.16
C GLU A 371 3.01 3.86 -33.46
N TYR A 372 2.88 5.16 -33.13
CA TYR A 372 1.64 5.72 -32.58
C TYR A 372 0.78 6.26 -33.74
N ILE A 373 -0.48 5.81 -33.84
CA ILE A 373 -1.33 6.08 -35.00
C ILE A 373 -2.22 7.31 -34.76
N HIS A 374 -2.62 7.56 -33.50
CA HIS A 374 -3.37 8.75 -33.11
C HIS A 374 -2.91 9.23 -31.73
N ASP A 375 -2.50 10.47 -31.67
CA ASP A 375 -2.29 11.23 -30.45
C ASP A 375 -3.60 11.87 -29.96
#